data_0914a188b108aaf1f4f825df63f2135d
#
_entry.id   0914a188b108aaf1f4f825df63f2135d
#
_cell.length_a   1.000
_cell.length_b   1.000
_cell.length_c   1.000
_cell.angle_alpha   90.00
_cell.angle_beta   90.00
_cell.angle_gamma   90.00
#
_symmetry.space_group_name_H-M   'P 1'
#
loop_
_entity.id
_entity.type
_entity.pdbx_description
1 polymer ?
#
loop_
_entity_poly.entity_id
_entity_poly.type
_entity_poly.pdbx_seq_one_letter_code
_entity_poly.pdbx_strand_id
1 'polypeptide(L)'
;MFLVLAGSVLAFAMTQEAMVVEPHKKGLIIYEQSINKETVFVQERVIVEPLSEVRFRNITRQAYDYSCGSAALTTVLEYYLGRKFQERQVMEGLLHYGESERIVERRGFSMLDMKRLVSALGYPAGGFKAEMEDLIELDHPAIVPIHHAGFKHFVVVRTVKDGRVYLADPSLGNITFTIERFKEKWDQNVLFVVFPGNSKPVDGLELREEDLRFVSDQTITYLAFQHFPEFNEALEYKINNELERQKNNPDGTVDNTVKHLHYKRN
;
A
#
# COMPACT_ATOMS: atom_id res chain seq x y z
N MET A 1 49.29 -39.90 -16.19
CA MET A 1 48.97 -38.82 -15.24
C MET A 1 48.16 -37.66 -15.87
N PHE A 2 48.50 -37.18 -17.07
CA PHE A 2 47.74 -36.10 -17.75
C PHE A 2 46.32 -36.47 -18.15
N LEU A 3 46.02 -37.69 -18.55
CA LEU A 3 44.66 -38.12 -18.94
C LEU A 3 43.69 -38.19 -17.77
N VAL A 4 44.15 -38.50 -16.56
CA VAL A 4 43.32 -38.57 -15.35
C VAL A 4 42.97 -37.15 -14.88
N LEU A 5 43.88 -36.19 -14.99
CA LEU A 5 43.65 -34.78 -14.68
C LEU A 5 42.66 -34.13 -15.66
N ALA A 6 42.76 -34.43 -16.95
CA ALA A 6 41.84 -33.93 -17.96
C ALA A 6 40.42 -34.47 -17.75
N GLY A 7 40.28 -35.75 -17.38
CA GLY A 7 38.97 -36.35 -17.07
C GLY A 7 38.31 -35.76 -15.82
N SER A 8 39.10 -35.46 -14.78
CA SER A 8 38.55 -34.83 -13.56
C SER A 8 38.11 -33.37 -13.75
N VAL A 9 38.81 -32.60 -14.59
CA VAL A 9 38.44 -31.24 -14.93
C VAL A 9 37.15 -31.21 -15.77
N LEU A 10 37.00 -32.14 -16.74
CA LEU A 10 35.77 -32.25 -17.53
C LEU A 10 34.57 -32.68 -16.68
N ALA A 11 34.76 -33.63 -15.75
CA ALA A 11 33.70 -34.04 -14.82
C ALA A 11 33.31 -32.93 -13.88
N PHE A 12 34.25 -32.11 -13.40
CA PHE A 12 33.97 -30.96 -12.57
C PHE A 12 33.26 -29.84 -13.35
N ALA A 13 33.61 -29.59 -14.59
CA ALA A 13 32.91 -28.63 -15.45
C ALA A 13 31.46 -29.07 -15.75
N MET A 14 31.23 -30.34 -16.04
CA MET A 14 29.88 -30.89 -16.27
C MET A 14 29.02 -30.86 -15.00
N THR A 15 29.61 -31.05 -13.82
CA THR A 15 28.86 -30.94 -12.56
C THR A 15 28.52 -29.47 -12.20
N GLN A 16 29.34 -28.51 -12.61
CA GLN A 16 28.99 -27.07 -12.43
C GLN A 16 27.87 -26.61 -13.34
N GLU A 17 27.84 -27.08 -14.61
CA GLU A 17 26.69 -26.76 -15.50
C GLU A 17 25.39 -27.40 -15.01
N ALA A 18 25.43 -28.57 -14.38
CA ALA A 18 24.27 -29.23 -13.80
C ALA A 18 23.76 -28.54 -12.49
N MET A 19 24.59 -27.67 -11.90
CA MET A 19 24.24 -26.89 -10.68
C MET A 19 23.80 -25.45 -10.95
N VAL A 20 23.70 -25.04 -12.20
CA VAL A 20 23.02 -23.77 -12.50
C VAL A 20 21.53 -23.95 -12.25
N VAL A 21 21.11 -23.74 -11.01
CA VAL A 21 19.72 -23.63 -10.66
C VAL A 21 19.20 -22.37 -11.38
N GLU A 22 18.43 -22.58 -12.45
CA GLU A 22 17.75 -21.45 -13.10
C GLU A 22 17.00 -20.65 -12.01
N PRO A 23 17.15 -19.32 -11.98
CA PRO A 23 16.44 -18.53 -11.00
C PRO A 23 14.94 -18.79 -11.16
N HIS A 24 14.31 -19.36 -10.16
CA HIS A 24 12.88 -19.62 -10.16
C HIS A 24 12.13 -18.32 -10.44
N LYS A 25 11.13 -18.39 -11.31
CA LYS A 25 10.23 -17.26 -11.52
C LYS A 25 9.70 -16.82 -10.17
N LYS A 26 9.76 -15.51 -9.90
CA LYS A 26 9.26 -14.93 -8.66
C LYS A 26 7.80 -15.38 -8.43
N GLY A 27 7.51 -15.91 -7.25
CA GLY A 27 6.20 -16.45 -6.92
C GLY A 27 5.91 -17.87 -7.38
N LEU A 28 6.86 -18.57 -8.05
CA LEU A 28 6.67 -19.97 -8.41
C LEU A 28 6.82 -20.86 -7.17
N ILE A 29 5.74 -21.55 -6.80
CA ILE A 29 5.73 -22.60 -5.78
C ILE A 29 5.61 -23.95 -6.48
N ILE A 30 6.51 -24.85 -6.16
CA ILE A 30 6.46 -26.25 -6.61
C ILE A 30 6.14 -27.06 -5.37
N TYR A 31 5.02 -27.77 -5.38
CA TYR A 31 4.67 -28.68 -4.29
C TYR A 31 4.37 -30.07 -4.83
N GLU A 32 4.67 -31.07 -4.00
CA GLU A 32 4.42 -32.46 -4.33
C GLU A 32 3.16 -32.92 -3.60
N GLN A 33 2.17 -33.38 -4.36
CA GLN A 33 0.97 -33.95 -3.81
C GLN A 33 0.96 -35.46 -4.05
N SER A 34 0.79 -36.23 -2.97
CA SER A 34 0.59 -37.68 -3.09
C SER A 34 -0.85 -37.95 -3.50
N ILE A 35 -1.03 -38.56 -4.65
CA ILE A 35 -2.32 -39.04 -5.13
C ILE A 35 -2.44 -40.50 -4.75
N ASN A 36 -3.24 -40.81 -3.78
CA ASN A 36 -3.45 -42.14 -3.14
C ASN A 36 -2.28 -42.55 -2.20
N LYS A 37 -2.58 -43.43 -1.26
CA LYS A 37 -1.63 -44.01 -0.28
C LYS A 37 -0.44 -44.77 -0.93
N GLU A 38 -0.41 -44.83 -2.22
CA GLU A 38 0.66 -45.43 -3.00
C GLU A 38 1.51 -44.31 -3.62
N THR A 39 2.80 -44.46 -3.65
CA THR A 39 3.95 -43.63 -3.98
C THR A 39 3.91 -42.86 -5.32
N VAL A 40 2.80 -42.34 -5.77
CA VAL A 40 2.73 -41.47 -6.95
C VAL A 40 2.71 -40.01 -6.48
N PHE A 41 3.82 -39.34 -6.65
CA PHE A 41 3.93 -37.90 -6.41
C PHE A 41 3.69 -37.15 -7.72
N VAL A 42 2.74 -36.23 -7.71
CA VAL A 42 2.56 -35.28 -8.80
C VAL A 42 3.14 -33.94 -8.36
N GLN A 43 4.10 -33.44 -9.12
CA GLN A 43 4.60 -32.09 -8.94
C GLN A 43 3.64 -31.12 -9.61
N GLU A 44 3.03 -30.25 -8.80
CA GLU A 44 2.20 -29.17 -9.31
C GLU A 44 2.95 -27.84 -9.17
N ARG A 45 2.89 -27.03 -10.23
CA ARG A 45 3.55 -25.73 -10.31
C ARG A 45 2.46 -24.66 -10.25
N VAL A 46 2.45 -23.86 -9.19
CA VAL A 46 1.51 -22.77 -9.01
C VAL A 46 2.29 -21.45 -8.93
N ILE A 47 1.84 -20.46 -9.68
CA ILE A 47 2.38 -19.11 -9.56
C ILE A 47 1.51 -18.37 -8.54
N VAL A 48 2.11 -18.06 -7.40
CA VAL A 48 1.47 -17.28 -6.34
C VAL A 48 2.04 -15.88 -6.36
N GLU A 49 1.19 -14.89 -6.57
CA GLU A 49 1.58 -13.49 -6.46
C GLU A 49 1.72 -13.14 -4.97
N PRO A 50 2.87 -12.62 -4.51
CA PRO A 50 3.05 -12.21 -3.13
C PRO A 50 2.00 -11.17 -2.71
N LEU A 51 1.47 -11.30 -1.50
CA LEU A 51 0.46 -10.36 -0.97
C LEU A 51 0.93 -8.90 -1.02
N SER A 52 2.22 -8.66 -0.86
CA SER A 52 2.83 -7.34 -1.00
C SER A 52 2.71 -6.77 -2.41
N GLU A 53 2.74 -7.61 -3.45
CA GLU A 53 2.59 -7.19 -4.85
C GLU A 53 1.11 -6.95 -5.19
N VAL A 54 0.22 -7.85 -4.75
CA VAL A 54 -1.23 -7.66 -4.86
C VAL A 54 -1.68 -6.37 -4.20
N ARG A 55 -1.17 -6.11 -2.99
CA ARG A 55 -1.51 -4.94 -2.20
C ARG A 55 -1.14 -3.62 -2.88
N PHE A 56 -0.01 -3.57 -3.60
CA PHE A 56 0.47 -2.37 -4.30
C PHE A 56 0.22 -2.44 -5.82
N ARG A 57 -0.67 -3.32 -6.27
CA ARG A 57 -1.00 -3.41 -7.69
C ARG A 57 -1.58 -2.08 -8.19
N ASN A 58 -0.99 -1.56 -9.28
CA ASN A 58 -1.37 -0.30 -9.91
C ASN A 58 -1.28 0.91 -8.95
N ILE A 59 -0.31 0.88 -8.04
CA ILE A 59 -0.02 1.98 -7.12
C ILE A 59 1.49 2.24 -7.14
N THR A 60 1.86 3.48 -7.30
CA THR A 60 3.24 3.91 -7.05
C THR A 60 3.46 3.96 -5.55
N ARG A 61 4.25 2.99 -5.04
CA ARG A 61 4.60 2.95 -3.63
C ARG A 61 5.53 4.12 -3.31
N GLN A 62 5.19 4.88 -2.29
CA GLN A 62 6.01 5.96 -1.75
C GLN A 62 7.40 5.43 -1.33
N ALA A 63 8.45 6.03 -1.87
CA ALA A 63 9.84 5.64 -1.58
C ALA A 63 10.56 6.60 -0.63
N TYR A 64 10.05 7.82 -0.44
CA TYR A 64 10.68 8.86 0.35
C TYR A 64 9.75 9.35 1.48
N ASP A 65 10.34 9.87 2.54
CA ASP A 65 9.58 10.52 3.60
C ASP A 65 8.84 11.76 3.05
N TYR A 66 7.59 11.94 3.46
CA TYR A 66 6.72 13.06 3.04
C TYR A 66 6.40 13.14 1.53
N SER A 67 6.66 12.09 0.75
CA SER A 67 6.41 12.06 -0.69
C SER A 67 5.05 11.48 -1.09
N CYS A 68 4.12 11.29 -0.15
CA CYS A 68 2.79 10.74 -0.44
C CYS A 68 2.07 11.48 -1.58
N GLY A 69 2.21 12.82 -1.64
CA GLY A 69 1.60 13.63 -2.71
C GLY A 69 2.18 13.35 -4.09
N SER A 70 3.51 13.19 -4.21
CA SER A 70 4.15 12.84 -5.47
C SER A 70 3.82 11.42 -5.89
N ALA A 71 3.81 10.46 -4.97
CA ALA A 71 3.46 9.08 -5.27
C ALA A 71 1.97 8.92 -5.65
N ALA A 72 1.05 9.63 -4.98
CA ALA A 72 -0.35 9.70 -5.37
C ALA A 72 -0.53 10.29 -6.77
N LEU A 73 0.17 11.39 -7.08
CA LEU A 73 0.13 11.99 -8.41
C LEU A 73 0.75 11.06 -9.47
N THR A 74 1.87 10.41 -9.17
CA THR A 74 2.48 9.41 -10.08
C THR A 74 1.52 8.27 -10.36
N THR A 75 0.79 7.80 -9.34
CA THR A 75 -0.25 6.77 -9.50
C THR A 75 -1.33 7.20 -10.51
N VAL A 76 -1.85 8.43 -10.40
CA VAL A 76 -2.84 8.96 -11.35
C VAL A 76 -2.23 9.13 -12.75
N LEU A 77 -1.02 9.66 -12.85
CA LEU A 77 -0.34 9.86 -14.14
C LEU A 77 -0.11 8.53 -14.86
N GLU A 78 0.32 7.49 -14.17
CA GLU A 78 0.64 6.20 -14.78
C GLU A 78 -0.62 5.36 -15.03
N TYR A 79 -1.43 5.15 -14.01
CA TYR A 79 -2.50 4.15 -14.04
C TYR A 79 -3.87 4.69 -14.47
N TYR A 80 -4.00 6.01 -14.62
CA TYR A 80 -5.20 6.64 -15.18
C TYR A 80 -4.91 7.38 -16.49
N LEU A 81 -3.81 8.15 -16.57
CA LEU A 81 -3.48 8.91 -17.77
C LEU A 81 -2.52 8.17 -18.72
N GLY A 82 -2.01 6.99 -18.35
CA GLY A 82 -1.09 6.19 -19.15
C GLY A 82 0.31 6.81 -19.33
N ARG A 83 0.68 7.77 -18.48
CA ARG A 83 1.98 8.48 -18.55
C ARG A 83 2.93 7.92 -17.50
N LYS A 84 3.89 7.13 -17.95
CA LYS A 84 4.89 6.50 -17.07
C LYS A 84 5.93 7.50 -16.62
N PHE A 85 5.96 7.71 -15.30
CA PHE A 85 7.00 8.48 -14.60
C PHE A 85 7.48 7.68 -13.40
N GLN A 86 8.74 7.87 -13.05
CA GLN A 86 9.23 7.48 -11.72
C GLN A 86 8.79 8.53 -10.70
N GLU A 87 8.50 8.13 -9.46
CA GLU A 87 8.15 9.05 -8.37
C GLU A 87 9.14 10.21 -8.25
N ARG A 88 10.45 9.92 -8.36
CA ARG A 88 11.51 10.92 -8.33
C ARG A 88 11.35 11.99 -9.41
N GLN A 89 10.99 11.62 -10.63
CA GLN A 89 10.79 12.59 -11.73
C GLN A 89 9.60 13.50 -11.43
N VAL A 90 8.53 12.95 -10.85
CA VAL A 90 7.36 13.74 -10.40
C VAL A 90 7.76 14.68 -9.26
N MET A 91 8.55 14.23 -8.29
CA MET A 91 9.08 15.08 -7.21
C MET A 91 9.93 16.24 -7.77
N GLU A 92 10.85 15.96 -8.68
CA GLU A 92 11.68 16.98 -9.35
C GLU A 92 10.80 17.99 -10.11
N GLY A 93 9.78 17.51 -10.80
CA GLY A 93 8.79 18.36 -11.47
C GLY A 93 7.99 19.22 -10.49
N LEU A 94 7.53 18.66 -9.39
CA LEU A 94 6.81 19.40 -8.35
C LEU A 94 7.67 20.49 -7.71
N LEU A 95 8.96 20.24 -7.51
CA LEU A 95 9.91 21.24 -7.03
C LEU A 95 10.18 22.33 -8.08
N HIS A 96 10.24 21.97 -9.36
CA HIS A 96 10.54 22.91 -10.44
C HIS A 96 9.36 23.85 -10.76
N TYR A 97 8.14 23.30 -10.83
CA TYR A 97 6.94 24.07 -11.18
C TYR A 97 6.18 24.62 -9.96
N GLY A 98 6.40 24.03 -8.77
CA GLY A 98 5.78 24.44 -7.53
C GLY A 98 6.51 25.58 -6.81
N GLU A 99 6.13 25.80 -5.57
CA GLU A 99 6.77 26.78 -4.69
C GLU A 99 7.83 26.07 -3.83
N SER A 100 9.04 25.88 -4.40
CA SER A 100 10.09 25.04 -3.80
C SER A 100 10.42 25.40 -2.34
N GLU A 101 10.51 26.68 -1.99
CA GLU A 101 10.76 27.12 -0.63
C GLU A 101 9.66 26.65 0.34
N ARG A 102 8.40 26.84 -0.06
CA ARG A 102 7.24 26.39 0.74
C ARG A 102 7.12 24.88 0.80
N ILE A 103 7.52 24.16 -0.26
CA ILE A 103 7.54 22.69 -0.27
C ILE A 103 8.53 22.19 0.77
N VAL A 104 9.72 22.77 0.82
CA VAL A 104 10.77 22.42 1.80
C VAL A 104 10.32 22.77 3.23
N GLU A 105 9.76 23.97 3.44
CA GLU A 105 9.27 24.41 4.74
C GLU A 105 8.15 23.52 5.28
N ARG A 106 7.16 23.17 4.45
CA ARG A 106 6.05 22.27 4.82
C ARG A 106 6.45 20.82 4.92
N ARG A 107 7.59 20.44 4.38
CA ARG A 107 8.02 19.04 4.17
C ARG A 107 6.97 18.24 3.40
N GLY A 108 6.47 18.79 2.28
CA GLY A 108 5.47 18.10 1.48
C GLY A 108 4.89 18.96 0.36
N PHE A 109 4.22 18.30 -0.56
CA PHE A 109 3.60 18.92 -1.73
C PHE A 109 2.17 19.36 -1.44
N SER A 110 1.71 20.39 -2.12
CA SER A 110 0.32 20.87 -2.09
C SER A 110 -0.41 20.52 -3.39
N MET A 111 -1.74 20.56 -3.36
CA MET A 111 -2.55 20.42 -4.57
C MET A 111 -2.24 21.52 -5.60
N LEU A 112 -1.82 22.71 -5.17
CA LEU A 112 -1.43 23.77 -6.07
C LEU A 112 -0.13 23.43 -6.81
N ASP A 113 0.85 22.83 -6.11
CA ASP A 113 2.09 22.37 -6.75
C ASP A 113 1.77 21.26 -7.77
N MET A 114 0.88 20.32 -7.40
CA MET A 114 0.39 19.27 -8.32
C MET A 114 -0.28 19.90 -9.56
N LYS A 115 -1.16 20.89 -9.36
CA LYS A 115 -1.83 21.59 -10.47
C LYS A 115 -0.85 22.23 -11.42
N ARG A 116 0.16 22.92 -10.91
CA ARG A 116 1.18 23.56 -11.73
C ARG A 116 1.95 22.56 -12.59
N LEU A 117 2.37 21.44 -11.99
CA LEU A 117 3.07 20.38 -12.73
C LEU A 117 2.19 19.77 -13.80
N VAL A 118 0.96 19.33 -13.47
CA VAL A 118 0.10 18.66 -14.46
C VAL A 118 -0.36 19.61 -15.56
N SER A 119 -0.53 20.91 -15.25
CA SER A 119 -0.79 21.94 -16.27
C SER A 119 0.39 22.09 -17.23
N ALA A 120 1.63 22.04 -16.72
CA ALA A 120 2.84 22.07 -17.56
C ALA A 120 2.95 20.80 -18.43
N LEU A 121 2.40 19.66 -17.98
CA LEU A 121 2.30 18.44 -18.76
C LEU A 121 1.13 18.46 -19.78
N GLY A 122 0.33 19.54 -19.80
CA GLY A 122 -0.77 19.73 -20.74
C GLY A 122 -2.12 19.15 -20.27
N TYR A 123 -2.26 18.79 -19.01
CA TYR A 123 -3.51 18.24 -18.47
C TYR A 123 -4.31 19.30 -17.71
N PRO A 124 -5.61 19.46 -17.99
CA PRO A 124 -6.50 20.23 -17.14
C PRO A 124 -6.60 19.59 -15.75
N ALA A 125 -6.53 20.41 -14.70
CA ALA A 125 -6.65 19.93 -13.34
C ALA A 125 -7.21 21.00 -12.41
N GLY A 126 -7.88 20.58 -11.34
CA GLY A 126 -8.45 21.47 -10.35
C GLY A 126 -8.55 20.85 -8.97
N GLY A 127 -8.45 21.73 -7.96
CA GLY A 127 -8.84 21.41 -6.60
C GLY A 127 -10.27 21.90 -6.34
N PHE A 128 -11.07 21.07 -5.69
CA PHE A 128 -12.48 21.36 -5.42
C PHE A 128 -12.77 21.09 -3.95
N LYS A 129 -13.73 21.84 -3.39
CA LYS A 129 -14.40 21.45 -2.16
C LYS A 129 -15.64 20.68 -2.56
N ALA A 130 -15.86 19.51 -1.98
CA ALA A 130 -16.89 18.59 -2.39
C ALA A 130 -17.56 17.94 -1.19
N GLU A 131 -18.81 17.53 -1.37
CA GLU A 131 -19.50 16.67 -0.41
C GLU A 131 -19.30 15.20 -0.81
N MET A 132 -19.76 14.29 0.04
CA MET A 132 -19.59 12.84 -0.23
C MET A 132 -20.39 12.40 -1.46
N GLU A 133 -21.50 13.03 -1.70
CA GLU A 133 -22.38 12.81 -2.85
C GLU A 133 -21.66 13.15 -4.16
N ASP A 134 -20.91 14.26 -4.19
CA ASP A 134 -20.08 14.64 -5.35
C ASP A 134 -19.00 13.60 -5.64
N LEU A 135 -18.40 13.04 -4.56
CA LEU A 135 -17.37 12.01 -4.69
C LEU A 135 -17.94 10.67 -5.17
N ILE A 136 -19.19 10.35 -4.82
CA ILE A 136 -19.89 9.15 -5.29
C ILE A 136 -20.21 9.25 -6.79
N GLU A 137 -20.59 10.44 -7.26
CA GLU A 137 -20.95 10.68 -8.66
C GLU A 137 -19.71 10.93 -9.55
N LEU A 138 -18.53 11.12 -8.94
CA LEU A 138 -17.31 11.42 -9.67
C LEU A 138 -16.84 10.18 -10.44
N ASP A 139 -16.76 10.28 -11.75
CA ASP A 139 -16.31 9.23 -12.68
C ASP A 139 -14.78 9.25 -12.94
N HIS A 140 -14.05 10.05 -12.19
CA HIS A 140 -12.59 10.21 -12.27
C HIS A 140 -11.92 9.87 -10.93
N PRO A 141 -10.71 9.29 -10.94
CA PRO A 141 -9.95 9.17 -9.71
C PRO A 141 -9.57 10.56 -9.16
N ALA A 142 -9.63 10.72 -7.84
CA ALA A 142 -9.33 11.97 -7.17
C ALA A 142 -8.23 11.81 -6.12
N ILE A 143 -7.29 12.72 -6.06
CA ILE A 143 -6.33 12.79 -4.96
C ILE A 143 -6.98 13.57 -3.81
N VAL A 144 -7.00 12.98 -2.63
CA VAL A 144 -7.59 13.59 -1.45
C VAL A 144 -6.63 13.57 -0.26
N PRO A 145 -6.62 14.60 0.57
CA PRO A 145 -5.91 14.57 1.83
C PRO A 145 -6.79 13.85 2.88
N ILE A 146 -6.17 12.97 3.63
CA ILE A 146 -6.78 12.31 4.78
C ILE A 146 -5.94 12.53 6.03
N HIS A 147 -6.57 12.44 7.20
CA HIS A 147 -5.87 12.31 8.46
C HIS A 147 -5.67 10.84 8.81
N HIS A 148 -4.42 10.40 8.86
CA HIS A 148 -4.07 9.05 9.27
C HIS A 148 -2.99 9.09 10.35
N ALA A 149 -3.25 8.43 11.48
CA ALA A 149 -2.32 8.36 12.62
C ALA A 149 -1.75 9.72 13.07
N GLY A 150 -2.54 10.81 12.97
CA GLY A 150 -2.12 12.17 13.35
C GLY A 150 -1.37 12.96 12.27
N PHE A 151 -1.17 12.38 11.09
CA PHE A 151 -0.48 13.03 9.96
C PHE A 151 -1.45 13.28 8.81
N LYS A 152 -1.21 14.38 8.08
CA LYS A 152 -1.86 14.61 6.79
C LYS A 152 -1.19 13.72 5.74
N HIS A 153 -2.02 13.00 4.98
CA HIS A 153 -1.56 12.04 4.00
C HIS A 153 -2.40 12.14 2.73
N PHE A 154 -1.76 12.10 1.56
CA PHE A 154 -2.46 12.08 0.29
C PHE A 154 -2.67 10.66 -0.21
N VAL A 155 -3.91 10.36 -0.58
CA VAL A 155 -4.32 9.08 -1.19
C VAL A 155 -5.11 9.34 -2.46
N VAL A 156 -5.22 8.33 -3.32
CA VAL A 156 -6.07 8.39 -4.50
C VAL A 156 -7.38 7.67 -4.22
N VAL A 157 -8.50 8.36 -4.28
CA VAL A 157 -9.83 7.74 -4.36
C VAL A 157 -9.98 7.15 -5.76
N ARG A 158 -10.11 5.83 -5.85
CA ARG A 158 -10.34 5.12 -7.10
C ARG A 158 -11.81 5.23 -7.51
N THR A 159 -12.69 4.95 -6.57
CA THR A 159 -14.15 5.07 -6.72
C THR A 159 -14.85 4.86 -5.36
N VAL A 160 -16.15 5.12 -5.34
CA VAL A 160 -17.06 4.77 -4.25
C VAL A 160 -18.08 3.76 -4.76
N LYS A 161 -18.19 2.62 -4.12
CA LYS A 161 -19.10 1.55 -4.52
C LYS A 161 -19.58 0.77 -3.30
N ASP A 162 -20.85 0.38 -3.30
CA ASP A 162 -21.48 -0.48 -2.27
C ASP A 162 -21.23 0.02 -0.83
N GLY A 163 -21.35 1.35 -0.61
CA GLY A 163 -21.16 1.98 0.70
C GLY A 163 -19.70 2.05 1.16
N ARG A 164 -18.75 1.82 0.25
CA ARG A 164 -17.31 1.83 0.54
C ARG A 164 -16.53 2.72 -0.40
N VAL A 165 -15.49 3.35 0.14
CA VAL A 165 -14.53 4.17 -0.60
C VAL A 165 -13.28 3.34 -0.84
N TYR A 166 -12.93 3.11 -2.09
CA TYR A 166 -11.75 2.36 -2.50
C TYR A 166 -10.59 3.31 -2.78
N LEU A 167 -9.50 3.08 -2.08
CA LEU A 167 -8.34 3.96 -2.08
C LEU A 167 -7.09 3.24 -2.58
N ALA A 168 -6.32 3.94 -3.38
CA ALA A 168 -4.92 3.60 -3.65
C ALA A 168 -4.05 4.50 -2.76
N ASP A 169 -3.53 3.92 -1.70
CA ASP A 169 -2.68 4.59 -0.70
C ASP A 169 -1.21 4.31 -1.00
N PRO A 170 -0.38 5.34 -1.23
CA PRO A 170 1.04 5.17 -1.52
C PRO A 170 1.84 4.44 -0.43
N SER A 171 1.38 4.48 0.81
CA SER A 171 2.04 3.85 1.97
C SER A 171 1.47 2.49 2.30
N LEU A 172 0.14 2.35 2.19
CA LEU A 172 -0.59 1.18 2.64
C LEU A 172 -1.04 0.26 1.50
N GLY A 173 -1.01 0.73 0.25
CA GLY A 173 -1.51 -0.01 -0.91
C GLY A 173 -3.02 0.15 -1.13
N ASN A 174 -3.64 -0.84 -1.76
CA ASN A 174 -5.09 -0.85 -1.96
C ASN A 174 -5.80 -1.09 -0.62
N ILE A 175 -6.55 -0.08 -0.16
CA ILE A 175 -7.32 -0.11 1.09
C ILE A 175 -8.75 0.36 0.84
N THR A 176 -9.63 0.04 1.78
CA THR A 176 -11.06 0.37 1.68
C THR A 176 -11.58 0.86 3.01
N PHE A 177 -12.34 1.96 3.01
CA PHE A 177 -13.08 2.44 4.17
C PHE A 177 -14.58 2.37 3.92
N THR A 178 -15.39 2.26 4.98
CA THR A 178 -16.81 2.63 4.88
C THR A 178 -16.92 4.13 4.65
N ILE A 179 -18.03 4.58 4.07
CA ILE A 179 -18.27 6.01 3.82
C ILE A 179 -18.14 6.82 5.11
N GLU A 180 -18.70 6.32 6.22
CA GLU A 180 -18.65 7.00 7.53
C GLU A 180 -17.21 7.16 8.00
N ARG A 181 -16.43 6.07 7.91
CA ARG A 181 -15.03 6.10 8.33
C ARG A 181 -14.17 6.99 7.44
N PHE A 182 -14.48 7.07 6.16
CA PHE A 182 -13.80 7.98 5.23
C PHE A 182 -14.14 9.44 5.54
N LYS A 183 -15.41 9.78 5.78
CA LYS A 183 -15.84 11.13 6.17
C LYS A 183 -15.09 11.67 7.40
N GLU A 184 -14.85 10.82 8.40
CA GLU A 184 -14.07 11.19 9.59
C GLU A 184 -12.58 11.53 9.28
N LYS A 185 -12.04 10.95 8.22
CA LYS A 185 -10.63 11.09 7.85
C LYS A 185 -10.39 12.13 6.76
N TRP A 186 -11.37 12.41 5.93
CA TRP A 186 -11.24 13.30 4.79
C TRP A 186 -11.04 14.75 5.26
N ASP A 187 -9.84 15.28 4.99
CA ASP A 187 -9.45 16.61 5.48
C ASP A 187 -10.14 17.71 4.66
N GLN A 188 -10.88 18.57 5.35
CA GLN A 188 -11.56 19.76 4.81
C GLN A 188 -12.51 19.51 3.61
N ASN A 189 -12.83 18.27 3.32
CA ASN A 189 -13.67 17.88 2.18
C ASN A 189 -13.13 18.41 0.84
N VAL A 190 -11.81 18.40 0.67
CA VAL A 190 -11.18 18.85 -0.57
C VAL A 190 -10.68 17.67 -1.38
N LEU A 191 -10.75 17.81 -2.69
CA LEU A 191 -10.24 16.84 -3.64
C LEU A 191 -9.50 17.53 -4.79
N PHE A 192 -8.62 16.78 -5.43
CA PHE A 192 -7.88 17.24 -6.60
C PHE A 192 -8.08 16.23 -7.73
N VAL A 193 -8.55 16.69 -8.88
CA VAL A 193 -8.79 15.89 -10.07
C VAL A 193 -7.88 16.34 -11.19
N VAL A 194 -7.32 15.37 -11.90
CA VAL A 194 -6.60 15.58 -13.15
C VAL A 194 -7.45 14.99 -14.28
N PHE A 195 -7.86 15.83 -15.22
CA PHE A 195 -8.71 15.43 -16.32
C PHE A 195 -7.87 14.93 -17.50
N PRO A 196 -8.30 13.90 -18.20
CA PRO A 196 -7.54 13.33 -19.32
C PRO A 196 -7.47 14.25 -20.55
N GLY A 197 -8.27 15.33 -20.60
CA GLY A 197 -8.38 16.22 -21.74
C GLY A 197 -8.83 15.47 -22.98
N ASN A 198 -8.04 15.52 -24.05
CA ASN A 198 -8.31 14.80 -25.30
C ASN A 198 -7.75 13.37 -25.32
N SER A 199 -7.06 12.94 -24.26
CA SER A 199 -6.49 11.61 -24.15
C SER A 199 -7.53 10.62 -23.61
N LYS A 200 -7.52 9.38 -24.11
CA LYS A 200 -8.34 8.32 -23.52
C LYS A 200 -7.69 7.83 -22.23
N PRO A 201 -8.40 7.82 -21.10
CA PRO A 201 -7.88 7.25 -19.87
C PRO A 201 -7.58 5.75 -20.02
N VAL A 202 -6.66 5.25 -19.19
CA VAL A 202 -6.43 3.81 -19.02
C VAL A 202 -7.15 3.31 -17.77
N ASP A 203 -7.44 2.02 -17.75
CA ASP A 203 -8.28 1.36 -16.74
C ASP A 203 -7.52 0.84 -15.51
N GLY A 204 -6.27 1.26 -15.35
CA GLY A 204 -5.42 0.75 -14.28
C GLY A 204 -5.94 0.97 -12.86
N LEU A 205 -6.78 1.99 -12.66
CA LEU A 205 -7.40 2.29 -11.35
C LEU A 205 -8.85 1.78 -11.23
N GLU A 206 -9.42 1.16 -12.26
CA GLU A 206 -10.73 0.55 -12.16
C GLU A 206 -10.73 -0.61 -11.15
N LEU A 207 -11.88 -0.83 -10.50
CA LEU A 207 -12.04 -1.94 -9.56
C LEU A 207 -12.07 -3.27 -10.31
N ARG A 208 -11.32 -4.23 -9.78
CA ARG A 208 -11.36 -5.64 -10.20
C ARG A 208 -12.13 -6.47 -9.19
N GLU A 209 -12.55 -7.66 -9.56
CA GLU A 209 -13.22 -8.58 -8.62
C GLU A 209 -12.40 -8.87 -7.36
N GLU A 210 -11.08 -8.88 -7.49
CA GLU A 210 -10.14 -9.08 -6.39
C GLU A 210 -10.18 -7.92 -5.38
N ASP A 211 -10.41 -6.69 -5.82
CA ASP A 211 -10.54 -5.52 -4.96
C ASP A 211 -11.82 -5.58 -4.10
N LEU A 212 -12.82 -6.34 -4.54
CA LEU A 212 -14.08 -6.54 -3.82
C LEU A 212 -13.99 -7.62 -2.74
N ARG A 213 -12.89 -8.36 -2.70
CA ARG A 213 -12.61 -9.40 -1.70
C ARG A 213 -11.98 -8.79 -0.46
N PHE A 214 -12.74 -8.04 0.29
CA PHE A 214 -12.27 -7.53 1.58
C PHE A 214 -12.79 -8.41 2.72
N VAL A 215 -11.94 -8.62 3.71
CA VAL A 215 -12.32 -9.26 4.96
C VAL A 215 -12.73 -8.15 5.92
N SER A 216 -13.89 -8.26 6.55
CA SER A 216 -14.33 -7.26 7.53
C SER A 216 -13.37 -7.20 8.73
N ASP A 217 -13.21 -6.04 9.33
CA ASP A 217 -12.38 -5.87 10.53
C ASP A 217 -12.79 -6.82 11.66
N GLN A 218 -14.10 -7.11 11.77
CA GLN A 218 -14.61 -8.08 12.73
C GLN A 218 -14.12 -9.51 12.45
N THR A 219 -14.09 -9.91 11.17
CA THR A 219 -13.58 -11.24 10.77
C THR A 219 -12.08 -11.32 10.98
N ILE A 220 -11.33 -10.26 10.64
CA ILE A 220 -9.87 -10.21 10.89
C ILE A 220 -9.59 -10.31 12.39
N THR A 221 -10.32 -9.54 13.19
CA THR A 221 -10.20 -9.56 14.65
C THR A 221 -10.53 -10.96 15.20
N TYR A 222 -11.63 -11.56 14.76
CA TYR A 222 -12.03 -12.91 15.17
C TYR A 222 -10.98 -13.97 14.81
N LEU A 223 -10.45 -13.94 13.58
CA LEU A 223 -9.40 -14.86 13.14
C LEU A 223 -8.09 -14.63 13.89
N ALA A 224 -7.72 -13.37 14.15
CA ALA A 224 -6.54 -13.04 14.95
C ALA A 224 -6.68 -13.63 16.38
N PHE A 225 -7.84 -13.49 16.99
CA PHE A 225 -8.11 -14.07 18.32
C PHE A 225 -8.06 -15.61 18.34
N GLN A 226 -8.46 -16.27 17.25
CA GLN A 226 -8.37 -17.74 17.16
C GLN A 226 -6.95 -18.26 16.94
N HIS A 227 -6.16 -17.56 16.14
CA HIS A 227 -4.83 -18.03 15.74
C HIS A 227 -3.68 -17.51 16.61
N PHE A 228 -3.92 -16.48 17.41
CA PHE A 228 -2.93 -15.88 18.30
C PHE A 228 -3.48 -15.76 19.74
N PRO A 229 -3.61 -16.88 20.47
CA PRO A 229 -4.09 -16.85 21.86
C PRO A 229 -3.23 -15.96 22.77
N GLU A 230 -1.93 -15.83 22.51
CA GLU A 230 -1.04 -14.91 23.22
C GLU A 230 -1.44 -13.43 23.07
N PHE A 231 -2.16 -13.09 22.00
CA PHE A 231 -2.70 -11.75 21.83
C PHE A 231 -3.86 -11.48 22.80
N ASN A 232 -4.64 -12.50 23.14
CA ASN A 232 -5.69 -12.40 24.16
C ASN A 232 -5.10 -12.16 25.55
N GLU A 233 -4.06 -12.90 25.92
CA GLU A 233 -3.37 -12.71 27.19
C GLU A 233 -2.79 -11.30 27.32
N ALA A 234 -2.16 -10.78 26.25
CA ALA A 234 -1.63 -9.43 26.20
C ALA A 234 -2.72 -8.36 26.30
N LEU A 235 -3.89 -8.59 25.67
CA LEU A 235 -5.04 -7.71 25.72
C LEU A 235 -5.71 -7.73 27.10
N GLU A 236 -5.92 -8.91 27.69
CA GLU A 236 -6.46 -9.09 29.03
C GLU A 236 -5.54 -8.44 30.08
N TYR A 237 -4.23 -8.63 29.95
CA TYR A 237 -3.25 -7.97 30.81
C TYR A 237 -3.35 -6.44 30.72
N LYS A 238 -3.51 -5.91 29.50
CA LYS A 238 -3.65 -4.48 29.27
C LYS A 238 -4.96 -3.92 29.81
N ILE A 239 -6.07 -4.64 29.62
CA ILE A 239 -7.39 -4.26 30.15
C ILE A 239 -7.37 -4.30 31.68
N ASN A 240 -6.84 -5.37 32.28
CA ASN A 240 -6.78 -5.51 33.72
C ASN A 240 -5.89 -4.43 34.37
N ASN A 241 -4.75 -4.11 33.76
CA ASN A 241 -3.91 -3.01 34.22
C ASN A 241 -4.61 -1.63 34.12
N GLU A 242 -5.40 -1.41 33.07
CA GLU A 242 -6.15 -0.15 32.93
C GLU A 242 -7.29 -0.05 33.94
N LEU A 243 -7.98 -1.15 34.21
CA LEU A 243 -9.02 -1.23 35.24
C LEU A 243 -8.43 -1.05 36.66
N GLU A 244 -7.26 -1.62 36.94
CA GLU A 244 -6.55 -1.38 38.20
C GLU A 244 -6.08 0.07 38.34
N ARG A 245 -5.63 0.71 37.25
CA ARG A 245 -5.27 2.14 37.23
C ARG A 245 -6.49 3.00 37.54
N GLN A 246 -7.64 2.75 36.92
CA GLN A 246 -8.88 3.48 37.19
C GLN A 246 -9.38 3.29 38.61
N LYS A 247 -9.14 2.10 39.21
CA LYS A 247 -9.51 1.79 40.57
C LYS A 247 -8.62 2.47 41.61
N ASN A 248 -7.33 2.64 41.26
CA ASN A 248 -6.34 3.29 42.15
C ASN A 248 -6.29 4.83 42.01
N ASN A 249 -6.75 5.37 40.85
CA ASN A 249 -6.84 6.81 40.58
C ASN A 249 -8.25 7.20 40.11
N PRO A 250 -9.25 7.19 40.99
CA PRO A 250 -10.62 7.51 40.65
C PRO A 250 -10.84 8.98 40.27
N ASP A 251 -9.87 9.86 40.53
CA ASP A 251 -9.88 11.29 40.19
C ASP A 251 -9.39 11.60 38.74
N GLY A 252 -9.00 10.56 37.98
CA GLY A 252 -8.54 10.72 36.61
C GLY A 252 -7.15 11.34 36.46
N THR A 253 -6.39 11.49 37.54
CA THR A 253 -5.01 11.97 37.47
C THR A 253 -4.12 10.93 36.80
N VAL A 254 -3.49 11.31 35.69
CA VAL A 254 -2.56 10.44 34.96
C VAL A 254 -1.24 10.40 35.72
N ASP A 255 -0.93 9.26 36.30
CA ASP A 255 0.41 9.02 36.85
C ASP A 255 1.41 8.96 35.67
N ASN A 256 2.22 10.00 35.54
CA ASN A 256 3.25 10.16 34.50
C ASN A 256 4.48 9.28 34.71
N THR A 257 4.44 8.28 35.58
CA THR A 257 5.51 7.30 35.67
C THR A 257 5.49 6.38 34.46
N VAL A 258 6.25 6.77 33.43
CA VAL A 258 6.50 5.98 32.24
C VAL A 258 7.23 4.70 32.67
N LYS A 259 6.47 3.59 32.78
CA LYS A 259 7.09 2.27 32.86
C LYS A 259 7.63 1.93 31.47
N HIS A 260 8.95 1.97 31.31
CA HIS A 260 9.61 1.49 30.12
C HIS A 260 9.30 0.01 29.90
N LEU A 261 8.59 -0.29 28.83
CA LEU A 261 8.46 -1.64 28.32
C LEU A 261 9.82 -2.07 27.73
N HIS A 262 10.56 -2.87 28.49
CA HIS A 262 11.74 -3.54 27.95
C HIS A 262 11.31 -4.64 26.99
N TYR A 263 11.37 -4.37 25.68
CA TYR A 263 11.22 -5.38 24.66
C TYR A 263 12.51 -6.20 24.60
N LYS A 264 12.53 -7.41 25.14
CA LYS A 264 13.59 -8.38 24.86
C LYS A 264 13.28 -9.05 23.54
N ARG A 265 14.03 -8.71 22.50
CA ARG A 265 14.15 -9.51 21.29
C ARG A 265 15.01 -10.73 21.62
N ASN A 266 14.43 -11.93 21.54
CA ASN A 266 15.22 -13.17 21.43
C ASN A 266 15.58 -13.40 19.97
#